data_330b582336bdd2b59ac12b34d15cae38
#
_entry.id   330b582336bdd2b59ac12b34d15cae38
#
_cell.length_a   1.000
_cell.length_b   1.000
_cell.length_c   1.000
_cell.angle_alpha   90.00
_cell.angle_beta   90.00
_cell.angle_gamma   90.00
#
_symmetry.space_group_name_H-M   'P 1'
#
loop_
_entity.id
_entity.type
_entity.pdbx_description
1 polymer ?
#
loop_
_entity_poly.entity_id
_entity_poly.type
_entity_poly.pdbx_seq_one_letter_code
_entity_poly.pdbx_strand_id
1 'polypeptide(L)'
;MKHRDSSIKTQPDSNFLETHSQLLIESFYRHTGRNLLLDVSSAELESQRLTSSAFAIISHGTQVPPIFNYANKIALSLFEMNWSEFTSLPSSESAEPVNQTERDRLLADVNKQGYIDNYQGIRITASGKRFKIDNAIVWNLIDAADSYCGQAAVLYRWTYLTKPSALEIQQSLVKPTGAL
;
A
#
# COMPACT_ATOMS: atom_id res chain seq x y z
N MET A 1 28.24 -16.58 -24.24
CA MET A 1 28.37 -15.93 -22.94
C MET A 1 27.53 -14.67 -22.95
N LYS A 2 26.26 -14.75 -22.47
CA LYS A 2 25.34 -13.59 -22.46
C LYS A 2 25.46 -12.94 -21.09
N HIS A 3 26.03 -11.75 -21.02
CA HIS A 3 25.99 -10.90 -19.85
C HIS A 3 24.52 -10.54 -19.57
N ARG A 4 23.97 -10.99 -18.47
CA ARG A 4 22.75 -10.42 -17.87
C ARG A 4 23.18 -9.11 -17.24
N ASP A 5 22.80 -8.03 -17.88
CA ASP A 5 22.86 -6.69 -17.29
C ASP A 5 21.75 -6.60 -16.24
N SER A 6 22.09 -6.96 -15.00
CA SER A 6 21.23 -6.75 -13.85
C SER A 6 21.56 -5.40 -13.24
N SER A 7 21.13 -4.33 -13.90
CA SER A 7 21.05 -3.01 -13.25
C SER A 7 19.99 -3.10 -12.14
N ILE A 8 20.44 -3.38 -10.93
CA ILE A 8 19.62 -3.28 -9.72
C ILE A 8 19.16 -1.82 -9.63
N LYS A 9 17.89 -1.55 -9.94
CA LYS A 9 17.25 -0.25 -9.75
C LYS A 9 17.17 0.04 -8.25
N THR A 10 18.22 0.61 -7.70
CA THR A 10 18.31 0.93 -6.27
C THR A 10 17.46 2.15 -5.89
N GLN A 11 17.10 2.98 -6.85
CA GLN A 11 16.25 4.16 -6.68
C GLN A 11 15.34 4.34 -7.90
N PRO A 12 14.15 4.95 -7.73
CA PRO A 12 13.27 5.25 -8.83
C PRO A 12 13.86 6.33 -9.74
N ASP A 13 13.56 6.22 -11.04
CA ASP A 13 13.84 7.27 -12.01
C ASP A 13 13.02 8.53 -11.68
N SER A 14 13.64 9.71 -11.77
CA SER A 14 12.99 10.99 -11.46
C SER A 14 11.79 11.28 -12.37
N ASN A 15 11.88 10.95 -13.66
CA ASN A 15 10.77 11.12 -14.60
C ASN A 15 9.58 10.20 -14.25
N PHE A 16 9.87 8.96 -13.86
CA PHE A 16 8.84 8.06 -13.34
C PHE A 16 8.17 8.64 -12.10
N LEU A 17 8.96 9.14 -11.13
CA LEU A 17 8.41 9.72 -9.90
C LEU A 17 7.47 10.89 -10.19
N GLU A 18 7.85 11.76 -11.12
CA GLU A 18 7.05 12.93 -11.46
C GLU A 18 5.72 12.53 -12.12
N THR A 19 5.79 11.70 -13.17
CA THR A 19 4.61 11.21 -13.88
C THR A 19 3.69 10.37 -12.98
N HIS A 20 4.26 9.51 -12.16
CA HIS A 20 3.48 8.66 -11.27
C HIS A 20 2.86 9.45 -10.12
N SER A 21 3.53 10.50 -9.62
CA SER A 21 2.98 11.40 -8.61
C SER A 21 1.78 12.17 -9.11
N GLN A 22 1.83 12.67 -10.34
CA GLN A 22 0.66 13.28 -10.98
C GLN A 22 -0.51 12.29 -11.08
N LEU A 23 -0.26 11.07 -11.54
CA LEU A 23 -1.28 10.02 -11.63
C LEU A 23 -1.92 9.74 -10.26
N LEU A 24 -1.12 9.66 -9.19
CA LEU A 24 -1.61 9.46 -7.82
C LEU A 24 -2.51 10.61 -7.37
N ILE A 25 -2.09 11.86 -7.57
CA ILE A 25 -2.79 13.07 -7.12
C ILE A 25 -4.08 13.28 -7.91
N GLU A 26 -4.00 13.23 -9.24
CA GLU A 26 -5.15 13.49 -10.10
C GLU A 26 -6.23 12.42 -9.97
N SER A 27 -5.86 11.15 -9.95
CA SER A 27 -6.84 10.06 -9.75
C SER A 27 -7.45 10.07 -8.36
N PHE A 28 -6.68 10.45 -7.31
CA PHE A 28 -7.23 10.62 -5.97
C PHE A 28 -8.28 11.74 -5.94
N TYR A 29 -7.96 12.91 -6.51
CA TYR A 29 -8.91 14.02 -6.58
C TYR A 29 -10.17 13.63 -7.39
N ARG A 30 -9.99 12.98 -8.53
CA ARG A 30 -11.08 12.54 -9.39
C ARG A 30 -12.08 11.62 -8.67
N HIS A 31 -11.59 10.69 -7.86
CA HIS A 31 -12.46 9.75 -7.14
C HIS A 31 -13.05 10.32 -5.85
N THR A 32 -12.29 11.14 -5.11
CA THR A 32 -12.67 11.54 -3.75
C THR A 32 -13.14 12.99 -3.65
N GLY A 33 -12.85 13.84 -4.63
CA GLY A 33 -13.04 15.29 -4.56
C GLY A 33 -12.11 15.99 -3.56
N ARG A 34 -11.10 15.28 -3.03
CA ARG A 34 -10.18 15.79 -2.00
C ARG A 34 -8.76 15.90 -2.56
N ASN A 35 -8.00 16.85 -2.02
CA ASN A 35 -6.58 16.99 -2.34
C ASN A 35 -5.76 15.96 -1.52
N LEU A 36 -4.91 15.19 -2.19
CA LEU A 36 -4.00 14.25 -1.54
C LEU A 36 -2.90 15.00 -0.77
N LEU A 37 -2.43 16.14 -1.29
CA LEU A 37 -1.51 17.07 -0.66
C LEU A 37 -2.27 18.32 -0.23
N LEU A 38 -2.17 18.69 1.06
CA LEU A 38 -2.96 19.79 1.63
C LEU A 38 -2.48 21.17 1.19
N ASP A 39 -1.19 21.34 0.95
CA ASP A 39 -0.62 22.62 0.52
C ASP A 39 -0.44 22.66 -0.99
N VAL A 40 -1.41 23.22 -1.70
CA VAL A 40 -1.37 23.38 -3.16
C VAL A 40 -0.55 24.59 -3.63
N SER A 41 -0.09 25.44 -2.71
CA SER A 41 0.66 26.68 -3.01
C SER A 41 2.19 26.49 -2.97
N SER A 42 2.68 25.33 -2.60
CA SER A 42 4.11 25.03 -2.51
C SER A 42 4.76 25.08 -3.89
N ALA A 43 5.92 25.74 -3.97
CA ALA A 43 6.76 25.73 -5.18
C ALA A 43 7.56 24.43 -5.34
N GLU A 44 7.53 23.54 -4.35
CA GLU A 44 8.17 22.24 -4.39
C GLU A 44 7.43 21.28 -5.31
N LEU A 45 8.16 20.45 -6.07
CA LEU A 45 7.57 19.47 -6.97
C LEU A 45 6.67 18.48 -6.20
N GLU A 46 5.54 18.14 -6.77
CA GLU A 46 4.57 17.19 -6.19
C GLU A 46 5.21 15.84 -5.88
N SER A 47 6.11 15.36 -6.73
CA SER A 47 6.86 14.13 -6.51
C SER A 47 7.76 14.18 -5.25
N GLN A 48 8.38 15.34 -4.98
CA GLN A 48 9.19 15.53 -3.77
C GLN A 48 8.30 15.57 -2.53
N ARG A 49 7.19 16.29 -2.60
CA ARG A 49 6.21 16.42 -1.52
C ARG A 49 5.56 15.08 -1.16
N LEU A 50 5.19 14.27 -2.17
CA LEU A 50 4.68 12.91 -1.93
C LEU A 50 5.76 12.00 -1.32
N THR A 51 7.00 12.09 -1.82
CA THR A 51 8.12 11.30 -1.32
C THR A 51 8.41 11.59 0.15
N SER A 52 8.25 12.86 0.59
CA SER A 52 8.55 13.34 1.96
C SER A 52 7.32 13.47 2.85
N SER A 53 6.12 13.13 2.37
CA SER A 53 4.89 13.25 3.15
C SER A 53 4.92 12.41 4.43
N ALA A 54 4.20 12.88 5.47
CA ALA A 54 4.14 12.24 6.79
C ALA A 54 3.20 11.01 6.85
N PHE A 55 2.54 10.67 5.76
CA PHE A 55 1.68 9.50 5.62
C PHE A 55 2.28 8.51 4.62
N ALA A 56 1.92 7.23 4.74
CA ALA A 56 2.40 6.23 3.81
C ALA A 56 1.54 6.22 2.53
N ILE A 57 2.18 6.20 1.36
CA ILE A 57 1.52 5.99 0.06
C ILE A 57 2.18 4.82 -0.64
N ILE A 58 1.34 3.93 -1.16
CA ILE A 58 1.74 2.78 -1.97
C ILE A 58 0.84 2.66 -3.18
N SER A 59 1.35 2.06 -4.25
CA SER A 59 0.52 1.63 -5.37
C SER A 59 1.04 0.36 -6.00
N HIS A 60 0.18 -0.30 -6.76
CA HIS A 60 0.52 -1.43 -7.62
C HIS A 60 0.00 -1.22 -9.04
N GLY A 61 0.62 -1.89 -9.99
CA GLY A 61 0.21 -1.86 -11.39
C GLY A 61 -0.89 -2.87 -11.73
N THR A 62 -1.08 -3.10 -13.03
CA THR A 62 -2.12 -3.96 -13.60
C THR A 62 -1.67 -5.40 -13.85
N GLN A 63 -0.47 -5.78 -13.45
CA GLN A 63 0.07 -7.13 -13.61
C GLN A 63 -0.81 -8.15 -12.89
N VAL A 64 -0.76 -9.41 -13.32
CA VAL A 64 -1.45 -10.52 -12.68
C VAL A 64 -0.42 -11.57 -12.23
N PRO A 65 -0.18 -11.72 -10.93
CA PRO A 65 -0.71 -10.94 -9.81
C PRO A 65 -0.20 -9.49 -9.82
N PRO A 66 -0.94 -8.54 -9.22
CA PRO A 66 -0.51 -7.15 -9.12
C PRO A 66 0.79 -7.00 -8.34
N ILE A 67 1.76 -6.27 -8.90
CA ILE A 67 3.07 -6.01 -8.29
C ILE A 67 3.12 -4.57 -7.84
N PHE A 68 3.66 -4.29 -6.65
CA PHE A 68 3.88 -2.92 -6.21
C PHE A 68 4.80 -2.18 -7.19
N ASN A 69 4.49 -0.92 -7.44
CA ASN A 69 5.26 -0.07 -8.35
C ASN A 69 5.62 1.29 -7.74
N TYR A 70 5.07 1.64 -6.58
CA TYR A 70 5.40 2.86 -5.87
C TYR A 70 5.25 2.71 -4.35
N ALA A 71 6.17 3.32 -3.63
CA ALA A 71 6.09 3.57 -2.20
C ALA A 71 6.88 4.85 -1.85
N ASN A 72 6.34 5.71 -0.99
CA ASN A 72 7.11 6.83 -0.45
C ASN A 72 8.02 6.40 0.71
N LYS A 73 8.84 7.30 1.23
CA LYS A 73 9.81 6.98 2.30
C LYS A 73 9.15 6.37 3.54
N ILE A 74 8.01 6.89 3.96
CA ILE A 74 7.27 6.37 5.12
C ILE A 74 6.77 4.95 4.85
N ALA A 75 6.25 4.68 3.66
CA ALA A 75 5.80 3.34 3.29
C ALA A 75 6.95 2.33 3.26
N LEU A 76 8.09 2.69 2.64
CA LEU A 76 9.27 1.83 2.62
C LEU A 76 9.77 1.50 4.05
N SER A 77 9.80 2.51 4.92
CA SER A 77 10.14 2.31 6.34
C SER A 77 9.14 1.43 7.07
N LEU A 78 7.83 1.63 6.83
CA LEU A 78 6.76 0.85 7.45
C LEU A 78 6.85 -0.63 7.07
N PHE A 79 7.10 -0.93 5.78
CA PHE A 79 7.23 -2.30 5.30
C PHE A 79 8.63 -2.90 5.53
N GLU A 80 9.59 -2.12 6.01
CA GLU A 80 10.99 -2.52 6.24
C GLU A 80 11.67 -3.03 4.97
N MET A 81 11.43 -2.37 3.85
CA MET A 81 11.95 -2.72 2.52
C MET A 81 12.63 -1.53 1.85
N ASN A 82 13.62 -1.80 1.02
CA ASN A 82 14.09 -0.80 0.07
C ASN A 82 13.19 -0.73 -1.17
N TRP A 83 13.42 0.25 -2.04
CA TRP A 83 12.62 0.45 -3.24
C TRP A 83 12.57 -0.78 -4.15
N SER A 84 13.73 -1.40 -4.42
CA SER A 84 13.82 -2.54 -5.32
C SER A 84 13.10 -3.77 -4.78
N GLU A 85 13.21 -4.02 -3.48
CA GLU A 85 12.50 -5.11 -2.79
C GLU A 85 10.99 -4.87 -2.86
N PHE A 86 10.54 -3.67 -2.52
CA PHE A 86 9.12 -3.34 -2.51
C PHE A 86 8.49 -3.42 -3.90
N THR A 87 9.16 -2.86 -4.92
CA THR A 87 8.63 -2.83 -6.30
C THR A 87 8.79 -4.15 -7.06
N SER A 88 9.31 -5.18 -6.42
CA SER A 88 9.35 -6.55 -6.92
C SER A 88 8.34 -7.47 -6.23
N LEU A 89 7.67 -6.98 -5.18
CA LEU A 89 6.77 -7.76 -4.35
C LEU A 89 5.36 -7.81 -4.96
N PRO A 90 4.76 -8.99 -5.17
CA PRO A 90 3.32 -9.10 -5.39
C PRO A 90 2.55 -8.47 -4.23
N SER A 91 1.61 -7.59 -4.53
CA SER A 91 0.94 -6.81 -3.48
C SER A 91 0.13 -7.66 -2.49
N SER A 92 -0.25 -8.89 -2.88
CA SER A 92 -0.88 -9.87 -2.00
C SER A 92 0.05 -10.38 -0.90
N GLU A 93 1.35 -10.44 -1.15
CA GLU A 93 2.34 -10.92 -0.18
C GLU A 93 2.60 -9.95 0.98
N SER A 94 2.09 -8.72 0.90
CA SER A 94 2.07 -7.79 2.03
C SER A 94 1.05 -8.16 3.11
N ALA A 95 0.20 -9.16 2.87
CA ALA A 95 -0.77 -9.69 3.82
C ALA A 95 -0.50 -11.16 4.10
N GLU A 96 -0.75 -11.58 5.35
CA GLU A 96 -0.71 -13.02 5.69
C GLU A 96 -1.77 -13.80 4.90
N PRO A 97 -1.56 -15.09 4.57
CA PRO A 97 -2.49 -15.89 3.79
C PRO A 97 -3.94 -15.87 4.30
N VAL A 98 -4.12 -15.87 5.62
CA VAL A 98 -5.45 -15.80 6.27
C VAL A 98 -6.20 -14.50 5.96
N ASN A 99 -5.49 -13.41 5.66
CA ASN A 99 -6.05 -12.09 5.41
C ASN A 99 -6.14 -11.76 3.90
N GLN A 100 -5.63 -12.61 3.01
CA GLN A 100 -5.58 -12.32 1.58
C GLN A 100 -6.97 -12.32 0.94
N THR A 101 -7.83 -13.27 1.29
CA THR A 101 -9.20 -13.36 0.74
C THR A 101 -10.03 -12.12 1.06
N GLU A 102 -9.97 -11.61 2.31
CA GLU A 102 -10.67 -10.39 2.70
C GLU A 102 -10.10 -9.18 1.96
N ARG A 103 -8.77 -9.08 1.86
CA ARG A 103 -8.08 -8.06 1.10
C ARG A 103 -8.55 -8.05 -0.36
N ASP A 104 -8.57 -9.19 -1.01
CA ASP A 104 -8.91 -9.31 -2.43
C ASP A 104 -10.37 -8.92 -2.69
N ARG A 105 -11.28 -9.25 -1.76
CA ARG A 105 -12.68 -8.80 -1.82
C ARG A 105 -12.77 -7.28 -1.73
N LEU A 106 -12.09 -6.66 -0.78
CA LEU A 106 -12.09 -5.21 -0.61
C LEU A 106 -11.51 -4.49 -1.84
N LEU A 107 -10.43 -5.02 -2.42
CA LEU A 107 -9.85 -4.45 -3.64
C LEU A 107 -10.76 -4.61 -4.88
N ALA A 108 -11.54 -5.70 -4.93
CA ALA A 108 -12.56 -5.87 -5.96
C ALA A 108 -13.71 -4.85 -5.81
N ASP A 109 -14.07 -4.47 -4.59
CA ASP A 109 -15.05 -3.42 -4.33
C ASP A 109 -14.51 -2.04 -4.77
N VAL A 110 -13.22 -1.76 -4.55
CA VAL A 110 -12.56 -0.56 -5.10
C VAL A 110 -12.65 -0.51 -6.62
N ASN A 111 -12.43 -1.64 -7.30
CA ASN A 111 -12.54 -1.71 -8.75
C ASN A 111 -13.92 -1.30 -9.27
N LYS A 112 -14.98 -1.63 -8.54
CA LYS A 112 -16.36 -1.31 -8.92
C LYS A 112 -16.77 0.12 -8.58
N GLN A 113 -16.32 0.61 -7.42
CA GLN A 113 -16.77 1.90 -6.85
C GLN A 113 -15.82 3.05 -7.17
N GLY A 114 -14.60 2.75 -7.64
CA GLY A 114 -13.54 3.72 -7.89
C GLY A 114 -12.64 3.96 -6.68
N TYR A 115 -13.20 3.99 -5.47
CA TYR A 115 -12.44 4.08 -4.22
C TYR A 115 -13.25 3.57 -3.03
N ILE A 116 -12.55 3.28 -1.93
CA ILE A 116 -13.14 3.07 -0.61
C ILE A 116 -12.43 3.96 0.41
N ASP A 117 -13.21 4.53 1.31
CA ASP A 117 -12.75 5.22 2.51
C ASP A 117 -12.80 4.27 3.71
N ASN A 118 -12.00 4.53 4.75
CA ASN A 118 -11.96 3.71 5.96
C ASN A 118 -11.50 2.26 5.75
N TYR A 119 -10.61 2.01 4.78
CA TYR A 119 -10.00 0.70 4.65
C TYR A 119 -9.25 0.32 5.93
N GLN A 120 -9.47 -0.89 6.42
CA GLN A 120 -8.74 -1.51 7.51
C GLN A 120 -8.21 -2.87 7.06
N GLY A 121 -7.09 -3.30 7.63
CA GLY A 121 -6.52 -4.59 7.31
C GLY A 121 -5.22 -4.83 8.03
N ILE A 122 -4.82 -6.10 8.15
CA ILE A 122 -3.53 -6.47 8.73
C ILE A 122 -2.53 -6.68 7.60
N ARG A 123 -1.33 -6.15 7.80
CA ARG A 123 -0.19 -6.29 6.89
C ARG A 123 1.02 -6.80 7.67
N ILE A 124 2.00 -7.31 6.93
CA ILE A 124 3.27 -7.80 7.46
C ILE A 124 4.44 -7.03 6.83
N THR A 125 5.47 -6.78 7.64
CA THR A 125 6.75 -6.22 7.19
C THR A 125 7.67 -7.31 6.67
N ALA A 126 8.79 -6.94 6.06
CA ALA A 126 9.82 -7.89 5.62
C ALA A 126 10.37 -8.75 6.78
N SER A 127 10.44 -8.20 8.00
CA SER A 127 10.85 -8.97 9.19
C SER A 127 9.74 -9.80 9.83
N GLY A 128 8.52 -9.80 9.24
CA GLY A 128 7.37 -10.54 9.76
C GLY A 128 6.64 -9.86 10.91
N LYS A 129 6.93 -8.57 11.19
CA LYS A 129 6.14 -7.80 12.15
C LYS A 129 4.76 -7.52 11.56
N ARG A 130 3.74 -7.68 12.36
CA ARG A 130 2.36 -7.42 11.98
C ARG A 130 1.97 -5.99 12.34
N PHE A 131 1.25 -5.32 11.46
CA PHE A 131 0.62 -4.05 11.76
C PHE A 131 -0.80 -4.01 11.20
N LYS A 132 -1.68 -3.36 11.94
CA LYS A 132 -3.04 -3.07 11.52
C LYS A 132 -3.07 -1.69 10.89
N ILE A 133 -3.59 -1.59 9.69
CA ILE A 133 -4.00 -0.32 9.07
C ILE A 133 -5.32 0.06 9.75
N ASP A 134 -5.34 1.19 10.46
CA ASP A 134 -6.52 1.64 11.20
C ASP A 134 -7.45 2.48 10.33
N ASN A 135 -6.88 3.23 9.39
CA ASN A 135 -7.62 4.02 8.43
C ASN A 135 -6.77 4.28 7.18
N ALA A 136 -7.27 3.86 6.03
CA ALA A 136 -6.70 4.16 4.74
C ALA A 136 -7.79 4.47 3.71
N ILE A 137 -7.39 5.20 2.67
CA ILE A 137 -8.18 5.35 1.46
C ILE A 137 -7.50 4.55 0.37
N VAL A 138 -8.25 3.71 -0.31
CA VAL A 138 -7.78 2.94 -1.47
C VAL A 138 -8.56 3.40 -2.68
N TRP A 139 -7.88 3.66 -3.81
CA TRP A 139 -8.53 4.15 -5.03
C TRP A 139 -7.91 3.57 -6.29
N ASN A 140 -8.68 3.57 -7.37
CA ASN A 140 -8.20 3.19 -8.69
C ASN A 140 -7.32 4.29 -9.28
N LEU A 141 -6.20 3.91 -9.84
CA LEU A 141 -5.38 4.80 -10.67
C LEU A 141 -5.97 4.86 -12.08
N ILE A 142 -6.35 6.05 -12.50
CA ILE A 142 -6.96 6.32 -13.81
C ILE A 142 -6.16 7.42 -14.48
N ASP A 143 -5.63 7.17 -15.67
CA ASP A 143 -4.89 8.16 -16.44
C ASP A 143 -5.79 9.21 -17.11
N ALA A 144 -5.17 10.11 -17.85
CA ALA A 144 -5.90 11.19 -18.56
C ALA A 144 -6.81 10.66 -19.69
N ALA A 145 -6.60 9.42 -20.14
CA ALA A 145 -7.41 8.75 -21.17
C ALA A 145 -8.49 7.83 -20.55
N ASP A 146 -8.76 7.97 -19.26
CA ASP A 146 -9.67 7.11 -18.47
C ASP A 146 -9.27 5.63 -18.42
N SER A 147 -7.98 5.32 -18.67
CA SER A 147 -7.49 3.96 -18.60
C SER A 147 -7.11 3.56 -17.18
N TYR A 148 -7.50 2.37 -16.76
CA TYR A 148 -7.13 1.80 -15.47
C TYR A 148 -5.64 1.45 -15.44
N CYS A 149 -4.91 2.00 -14.49
CA CYS A 149 -3.46 1.85 -14.33
C CYS A 149 -3.04 1.06 -13.08
N GLY A 150 -3.99 0.61 -12.27
CA GLY A 150 -3.75 -0.09 -11.02
C GLY A 150 -4.52 0.51 -9.85
N GLN A 151 -4.05 0.27 -8.63
CA GLN A 151 -4.65 0.83 -7.43
C GLN A 151 -3.58 1.45 -6.53
N ALA A 152 -3.99 2.46 -5.77
CA ALA A 152 -3.16 3.09 -4.76
C ALA A 152 -3.86 3.11 -3.41
N ALA A 153 -3.07 3.26 -2.35
CA ALA A 153 -3.55 3.44 -1.00
C ALA A 153 -2.75 4.51 -0.27
N VAL A 154 -3.45 5.39 0.45
CA VAL A 154 -2.86 6.29 1.43
C VAL A 154 -3.23 5.82 2.83
N LEU A 155 -2.21 5.58 3.66
CA LEU A 155 -2.33 5.11 5.04
C LEU A 155 -1.99 6.28 5.97
N TYR A 156 -2.98 6.76 6.70
CA TYR A 156 -2.80 7.85 7.65
C TYR A 156 -2.44 7.36 9.06
N ARG A 157 -2.88 6.16 9.42
CA ARG A 157 -2.64 5.57 10.75
C ARG A 157 -2.51 4.07 10.67
N TRP A 158 -1.60 3.54 11.48
CA TRP A 158 -1.40 2.10 11.69
C TRP A 158 -0.91 1.84 13.11
N THR A 159 -1.13 0.63 13.58
CA THR A 159 -0.73 0.17 14.90
C THR A 159 0.01 -1.15 14.78
N TYR A 160 1.21 -1.24 15.32
CA TYR A 160 1.94 -2.51 15.38
C TYR A 160 1.25 -3.47 16.33
N LEU A 161 1.07 -4.71 15.86
CA LEU A 161 0.47 -5.77 16.67
C LEU A 161 1.59 -6.52 17.39
N THR A 162 1.48 -6.58 18.73
CA THR A 162 2.36 -7.43 19.54
C THR A 162 2.04 -8.89 19.26
N LYS A 163 3.06 -9.77 19.26
CA LYS A 163 2.80 -11.20 19.29
C LYS A 163 2.02 -11.49 20.57
N PRO A 164 0.96 -12.32 20.52
CA PRO A 164 0.27 -12.70 21.73
C PRO A 164 1.28 -13.32 22.72
N SER A 165 1.20 -12.91 23.97
CA SER A 165 2.04 -13.50 25.01
C SER A 165 1.72 -14.99 25.17
N ALA A 166 2.65 -15.79 25.69
CA ALA A 166 2.42 -17.20 25.94
C ALA A 166 1.16 -17.44 26.82
N LEU A 167 0.84 -16.49 27.71
CA LEU A 167 -0.37 -16.51 28.54
C LEU A 167 -1.65 -16.33 27.73
N GLU A 168 -1.67 -15.40 26.76
CA GLU A 168 -2.85 -15.15 25.89
C GLU A 168 -3.10 -16.33 24.96
N ILE A 169 -2.03 -16.98 24.46
CA ILE A 169 -2.14 -18.19 23.66
C ILE A 169 -2.75 -19.32 24.50
N GLN A 170 -2.31 -19.47 25.74
CA GLN A 170 -2.80 -20.51 26.64
C GLN A 170 -4.28 -20.30 27.05
N GLN A 171 -4.72 -19.04 27.21
CA GLN A 171 -6.11 -18.69 27.47
C GLN A 171 -7.01 -18.90 26.22
N SER A 172 -6.50 -18.69 25.01
CA SER A 172 -7.26 -18.92 23.77
C SER A 172 -7.49 -20.41 23.47
N LEU A 173 -6.65 -21.30 24.01
CA LEU A 173 -6.78 -22.75 23.89
C LEU A 173 -7.74 -23.37 24.88
N VAL A 174 -8.09 -22.65 25.95
CA VAL A 174 -9.10 -23.09 26.95
C VAL A 174 -10.48 -22.62 26.44
N LYS A 175 -11.04 -23.34 25.45
CA LYS A 175 -12.48 -23.21 25.16
C LYS A 175 -13.26 -23.66 26.41
N PRO A 176 -14.25 -22.90 26.89
CA PRO A 176 -15.15 -23.43 27.87
C PRO A 176 -15.90 -24.62 27.27
N THR A 177 -15.59 -25.81 27.76
CA THR A 177 -16.35 -27.02 27.44
C THR A 177 -17.74 -26.82 28.03
N GLY A 178 -18.73 -26.73 27.14
CA GLY A 178 -20.12 -27.07 27.32
C GLY A 178 -20.81 -26.70 28.60
N ALA A 179 -21.88 -25.98 28.49
CA ALA A 179 -23.06 -26.24 29.29
C ALA A 179 -24.10 -26.86 28.36
N LEU A 180 -24.53 -28.05 28.78
CA LEU A 180 -25.71 -28.78 28.30
C LEU A 180 -26.97 -27.95 28.50
#